data_86a888cfa355f2964ff2e9dea5a6c213
#
_entry.id   86a888cfa355f2964ff2e9dea5a6c213
#
_cell.length_a   1.000
_cell.length_b   1.000
_cell.length_c   1.000
_cell.angle_alpha   90.00
_cell.angle_beta   90.00
_cell.angle_gamma   90.00
#
_symmetry.space_group_name_H-M   'P 1'
#
loop_
_entity.id
_entity.type
_entity.pdbx_description
1 polymer ?
#
loop_
_entity_poly.entity_id
_entity_poly.type
_entity_poly.pdbx_seq_one_letter_code
_entity_poly.pdbx_strand_id
1 'polypeptide(L)'
;EIGCQLTVLDVWNGTFRQVDTSQLQAAGTCPACHHGERLWLSGSQRAASTVLCGRNAVQITPPEPLRGTLGELAERLQNSGHITLNKFLLRLQLPENDSDLRETTVELTIFPDGRAIIRGTSDPAVARTLYSRYIGG
;
A
#
# COMPACT_ATOMS: atom_id res chain seq x y z
N GLU A 1 19.03 -13.93 23.53
CA GLU A 1 19.47 -14.60 22.29
C GLU A 1 18.23 -14.82 21.41
N ILE A 2 18.32 -14.44 20.16
CA ILE A 2 17.25 -14.72 19.17
C ILE A 2 17.54 -16.11 18.61
N GLY A 3 16.61 -17.06 18.84
CA GLY A 3 16.74 -18.42 18.29
C GLY A 3 16.50 -18.45 16.78
N CYS A 4 17.13 -19.42 16.10
CA CYS A 4 16.95 -19.65 14.65
C CYS A 4 15.70 -20.50 14.38
N GLN A 5 14.56 -20.11 14.94
CA GLN A 5 13.30 -20.84 14.76
C GLN A 5 12.18 -19.87 14.30
N LEU A 6 11.51 -20.26 13.22
CA LEU A 6 10.29 -19.62 12.76
C LEU A 6 9.09 -20.43 13.24
N THR A 7 8.21 -19.79 14.00
CA THR A 7 6.96 -20.38 14.44
C THR A 7 5.83 -19.96 13.51
N VAL A 8 5.13 -20.94 12.95
CA VAL A 8 3.95 -20.75 12.13
C VAL A 8 2.73 -21.21 12.90
N LEU A 9 1.78 -20.31 13.11
CA LEU A 9 0.50 -20.57 13.78
C LEU A 9 -0.64 -20.32 12.78
N ASP A 10 -1.37 -21.39 12.47
CA ASP A 10 -2.62 -21.30 11.73
C ASP A 10 -3.79 -21.41 12.72
N VAL A 11 -4.36 -20.26 13.06
CA VAL A 11 -5.44 -20.17 14.05
C VAL A 11 -6.73 -20.75 13.51
N TRP A 12 -6.92 -20.77 12.19
CA TRP A 12 -8.14 -21.27 11.57
C TRP A 12 -8.24 -22.81 11.61
N ASN A 13 -7.13 -23.46 11.29
CA ASN A 13 -7.03 -24.92 11.33
C ASN A 13 -6.47 -25.46 12.66
N GLY A 14 -6.14 -24.59 13.60
CA GLY A 14 -5.57 -24.98 14.90
C GLY A 14 -4.23 -25.67 14.77
N THR A 15 -3.44 -25.37 13.74
CA THR A 15 -2.14 -26.00 13.54
C THR A 15 -0.99 -25.11 13.98
N PHE A 16 0.00 -25.75 14.59
CA PHE A 16 1.23 -25.13 15.07
C PHE A 16 2.41 -25.94 14.53
N ARG A 17 3.38 -25.24 13.94
CA ARG A 17 4.64 -25.86 13.53
C ARG A 17 5.82 -24.91 13.72
N GLN A 18 6.97 -25.48 13.97
CA GLN A 18 8.25 -24.79 14.04
C GLN A 18 9.15 -25.23 12.88
N VAL A 19 9.83 -24.27 12.30
CA VAL A 19 10.78 -24.47 11.21
C VAL A 19 12.14 -23.96 11.66
N ASP A 20 13.17 -24.78 11.56
CA ASP A 20 14.55 -24.38 11.81
C ASP A 20 15.03 -23.51 10.65
N THR A 21 15.46 -22.29 10.95
CA THR A 21 15.95 -21.31 9.98
C THR A 21 17.48 -21.16 10.00
N SER A 22 18.19 -21.98 10.76
CA SER A 22 19.66 -21.91 10.87
C SER A 22 20.36 -22.05 9.52
N GLN A 23 19.85 -22.89 8.63
CA GLN A 23 20.40 -23.13 7.31
C GLN A 23 20.16 -21.97 6.32
N LEU A 24 19.11 -21.14 6.55
CA LEU A 24 18.82 -20.01 5.66
C LEU A 24 19.92 -18.94 5.73
N GLN A 25 20.51 -18.75 6.90
CA GLN A 25 21.58 -17.79 7.08
C GLN A 25 22.89 -18.26 6.43
N ALA A 26 23.13 -19.57 6.43
CA ALA A 26 24.30 -20.18 5.82
C ALA A 26 24.26 -20.20 4.29
N ALA A 27 23.08 -20.15 3.67
CA ALA A 27 22.92 -20.21 2.22
C ALA A 27 23.49 -18.99 1.45
N GLY A 28 23.78 -17.88 2.12
CA GLY A 28 24.45 -16.71 1.52
C GLY A 28 23.69 -15.99 0.41
N THR A 29 22.40 -16.32 0.21
CA THR A 29 21.60 -15.84 -0.93
C THR A 29 20.61 -14.72 -0.61
N CYS A 30 20.51 -14.32 0.67
CA CYS A 30 19.57 -13.28 1.06
C CYS A 30 20.09 -11.89 0.63
N PRO A 31 19.38 -11.17 -0.25
CA PRO A 31 19.80 -9.84 -0.69
C PRO A 31 19.98 -8.86 0.47
N ALA A 32 19.09 -8.91 1.46
CA ALA A 32 19.14 -7.99 2.60
C ALA A 32 20.27 -8.30 3.58
N CYS A 33 20.48 -9.59 3.94
CA CYS A 33 21.44 -9.99 4.96
C CYS A 33 22.87 -10.02 4.43
N HIS A 34 23.06 -10.49 3.18
CA HIS A 34 24.39 -10.72 2.60
C HIS A 34 24.84 -9.61 1.64
N HIS A 35 23.88 -8.99 0.93
CA HIS A 35 24.19 -7.94 -0.04
C HIS A 35 23.84 -6.53 0.46
N GLY A 36 23.23 -6.40 1.66
CA GLY A 36 22.84 -5.10 2.23
C GLY A 36 21.73 -4.38 1.47
N GLU A 37 21.04 -5.08 0.56
CA GLU A 37 19.97 -4.52 -0.25
C GLU A 37 18.71 -4.31 0.60
N ARG A 38 18.44 -3.08 0.97
CA ARG A 38 17.27 -2.69 1.75
C ARG A 38 16.36 -1.82 0.92
N LEU A 39 15.70 -2.43 -0.06
CA LEU A 39 14.92 -1.78 -1.11
C LEU A 39 13.90 -0.75 -0.59
N TRP A 40 13.24 -1.07 0.53
CA TRP A 40 12.27 -0.15 1.17
C TRP A 40 12.94 0.96 1.98
N LEU A 41 14.03 0.67 2.67
CA LEU A 41 14.78 1.67 3.45
C LEU A 41 15.57 2.61 2.54
N SER A 42 16.14 2.10 1.45
CA SER A 42 16.84 2.90 0.45
C SER A 42 15.92 3.81 -0.37
N GLY A 43 14.60 3.56 -0.30
CA GLY A 43 13.62 4.30 -1.09
C GLY A 43 13.50 3.86 -2.55
N SER A 44 14.28 2.86 -2.99
CA SER A 44 14.28 2.40 -4.38
C SER A 44 12.95 1.77 -4.81
N GLN A 45 12.14 1.28 -3.85
CA GLN A 45 10.79 0.77 -4.10
C GLN A 45 9.68 1.63 -3.47
N ARG A 46 9.99 2.85 -3.07
CA ARG A 46 8.96 3.76 -2.55
C ARG A 46 8.19 4.40 -3.70
N ALA A 47 6.87 4.44 -3.55
CA ALA A 47 6.04 5.30 -4.37
C ALA A 47 6.50 6.77 -4.25
N ALA A 48 6.77 7.43 -5.35
CA ALA A 48 7.06 8.85 -5.36
C ALA A 48 5.81 9.63 -4.96
N SER A 49 5.96 10.63 -4.08
CA SER A 49 4.84 11.48 -3.66
C SER A 49 5.18 12.95 -3.92
N THR A 50 4.24 13.66 -4.52
CA THR A 50 4.36 15.09 -4.82
C THR A 50 3.15 15.82 -4.25
N VAL A 51 3.40 16.81 -3.38
CA VAL A 51 2.34 17.71 -2.87
C VAL A 51 1.89 18.64 -3.98
N LEU A 52 0.58 18.67 -4.21
CA LEU A 52 -0.03 19.57 -5.20
C LEU A 52 -0.36 20.91 -4.54
N CYS A 53 0.47 21.93 -4.80
CA CYS A 53 0.34 23.25 -4.22
C CYS A 53 -1.09 23.82 -4.37
N GLY A 54 -1.64 24.35 -3.26
CA GLY A 54 -2.92 25.05 -3.25
C GLY A 54 -4.18 24.16 -3.34
N ARG A 55 -4.06 22.83 -3.30
CA ARG A 55 -5.19 21.91 -3.49
C ARG A 55 -5.47 20.96 -2.35
N ASN A 56 -4.73 21.06 -1.23
CA ASN A 56 -4.78 20.07 -0.14
C ASN A 56 -4.83 18.62 -0.68
N ALA A 57 -3.85 18.31 -1.55
CA ALA A 57 -3.80 17.06 -2.27
C ALA A 57 -2.35 16.60 -2.48
N VAL A 58 -2.16 15.28 -2.51
CA VAL A 58 -0.89 14.64 -2.79
C VAL A 58 -1.07 13.68 -3.96
N GLN A 59 -0.18 13.78 -4.95
CA GLN A 59 -0.07 12.77 -6.00
C GLN A 59 0.90 11.69 -5.56
N ILE A 60 0.47 10.43 -5.70
CA ILE A 60 1.30 9.24 -5.53
C ILE A 60 1.54 8.62 -6.90
N THR A 61 2.82 8.36 -7.19
CA THR A 61 3.24 7.62 -8.40
C THR A 61 3.89 6.33 -7.93
N PRO A 62 3.26 5.16 -8.13
CA PRO A 62 3.83 3.89 -7.71
C PRO A 62 5.03 3.52 -8.58
N PRO A 63 5.95 2.67 -8.10
CA PRO A 63 7.07 2.16 -8.89
C PRO A 63 6.63 1.16 -9.98
N GLU A 64 5.52 0.49 -9.76
CA GLU A 64 4.92 -0.46 -10.69
C GLU A 64 3.52 -0.01 -11.09
N PRO A 65 3.07 -0.31 -12.32
CA PRO A 65 1.72 0.00 -12.73
C PRO A 65 0.68 -0.78 -11.91
N LEU A 66 -0.57 -0.32 -11.98
CA LEU A 66 -1.69 -0.97 -11.31
C LEU A 66 -1.79 -2.45 -11.73
N ARG A 67 -1.87 -3.34 -10.74
CA ARG A 67 -2.12 -4.77 -10.98
C ARG A 67 -3.61 -4.97 -11.25
N GLY A 68 -3.95 -5.29 -12.50
CA GLY A 68 -5.33 -5.45 -12.94
C GLY A 68 -5.93 -4.18 -13.53
N THR A 69 -7.25 -4.16 -13.64
CA THR A 69 -8.01 -3.08 -14.26
C THR A 69 -8.67 -2.15 -13.23
N LEU A 70 -9.04 -0.95 -13.64
CA LEU A 70 -9.84 -0.05 -12.80
C LEU A 70 -11.21 -0.65 -12.42
N GLY A 71 -11.76 -1.54 -13.27
CA GLY A 71 -13.00 -2.25 -12.99
C GLY A 71 -12.87 -3.23 -11.83
N GLU A 72 -11.85 -4.08 -11.84
CA GLU A 72 -11.54 -5.01 -10.74
C GLU A 72 -11.25 -4.27 -9.43
N LEU A 73 -10.55 -3.13 -9.54
CA LEU A 73 -10.32 -2.28 -8.37
C LEU A 73 -11.64 -1.69 -7.84
N ALA A 74 -12.54 -1.26 -8.71
CA ALA A 74 -13.86 -0.73 -8.31
C ALA A 74 -14.70 -1.79 -7.59
N GLU A 75 -14.71 -3.02 -8.08
CA GLU A 75 -15.41 -4.15 -7.42
C GLU A 75 -14.85 -4.42 -6.03
N ARG A 76 -13.52 -4.39 -5.88
CA ARG A 76 -12.86 -4.57 -4.58
C ARG A 76 -13.21 -3.46 -3.58
N LEU A 77 -13.38 -2.24 -4.05
CA LEU A 77 -13.60 -1.04 -3.23
C LEU A 77 -15.07 -0.69 -3.02
N GLN A 78 -16.03 -1.45 -3.57
CA GLN A 78 -17.47 -1.12 -3.55
C GLN A 78 -18.04 -0.86 -2.14
N ASN A 79 -17.46 -1.47 -1.10
CA ASN A 79 -17.87 -1.29 0.29
C ASN A 79 -17.07 -0.23 1.05
N SER A 80 -16.10 0.41 0.41
CA SER A 80 -15.19 1.38 1.06
C SER A 80 -15.68 2.83 0.97
N GLY A 81 -16.64 3.13 0.09
CA GLY A 81 -17.15 4.48 -0.10
C GLY A 81 -17.91 4.65 -1.40
N HIS A 82 -18.18 5.90 -1.77
CA HIS A 82 -18.86 6.19 -3.03
C HIS A 82 -17.88 6.14 -4.21
N ILE A 83 -18.17 5.26 -5.19
CA ILE A 83 -17.33 5.04 -6.36
C ILE A 83 -17.95 5.65 -7.62
N THR A 84 -17.13 6.37 -8.38
CA THR A 84 -17.41 6.79 -9.75
C THR A 84 -16.32 6.22 -10.65
N LEU A 85 -16.70 5.36 -11.61
CA LEU A 85 -15.80 4.74 -12.56
C LEU A 85 -16.09 5.19 -13.99
N ASN A 86 -15.05 5.51 -14.75
CA ASN A 86 -15.11 5.68 -16.19
C ASN A 86 -13.84 5.07 -16.85
N LYS A 87 -13.72 5.18 -18.18
CA LYS A 87 -12.59 4.60 -18.92
C LYS A 87 -11.22 5.23 -18.61
N PHE A 88 -11.18 6.41 -17.96
CA PHE A 88 -9.96 7.16 -17.72
C PHE A 88 -9.52 7.15 -16.26
N LEU A 89 -10.47 7.01 -15.33
CA LEU A 89 -10.18 7.07 -13.90
C LEU A 89 -11.26 6.38 -13.05
N LEU A 90 -10.85 6.00 -11.86
CA LEU A 90 -11.73 5.62 -10.75
C LEU A 90 -11.64 6.69 -9.67
N ARG A 91 -12.77 7.18 -9.18
CA ARG A 91 -12.85 8.08 -8.05
C ARG A 91 -13.53 7.37 -6.89
N LEU A 92 -12.90 7.38 -5.73
CA LEU A 92 -13.42 6.87 -4.47
C LEU A 92 -13.52 8.02 -3.48
N GLN A 93 -14.72 8.30 -2.99
CA GLN A 93 -14.96 9.21 -1.87
C GLN A 93 -15.16 8.39 -0.60
N LEU A 94 -14.31 8.61 0.40
CA LEU A 94 -14.42 7.93 1.67
C LEU A 94 -15.48 8.61 2.55
N PRO A 95 -16.25 7.84 3.36
CA PRO A 95 -17.17 8.41 4.34
C PRO A 95 -16.39 9.16 5.42
N GLU A 96 -16.98 10.20 5.98
CA GLU A 96 -16.37 11.08 6.99
C GLU A 96 -15.90 10.33 8.24
N ASN A 97 -16.51 9.20 8.56
CA ASN A 97 -16.18 8.40 9.75
C ASN A 97 -14.97 7.45 9.56
N ASP A 98 -14.50 7.24 8.34
CA ASP A 98 -13.40 6.31 8.05
C ASP A 98 -12.08 7.03 7.74
N SER A 99 -12.10 8.35 7.78
CA SER A 99 -10.88 9.14 7.60
C SER A 99 -10.25 9.40 8.98
N ASP A 100 -8.98 9.02 9.15
CA ASP A 100 -8.13 9.48 10.27
C ASP A 100 -7.99 11.02 10.31
N LEU A 101 -8.59 11.70 9.34
CA LEU A 101 -8.64 13.15 9.15
C LEU A 101 -10.02 13.65 9.56
N ARG A 102 -10.16 14.02 10.82
CA ARG A 102 -11.41 14.30 11.53
C ARG A 102 -12.33 15.39 10.95
N GLU A 103 -11.97 16.09 9.87
CA GLU A 103 -12.75 17.24 9.37
C GLU A 103 -12.75 17.39 7.85
N THR A 104 -12.19 16.45 7.07
CA THR A 104 -12.06 16.63 5.62
C THR A 104 -12.51 15.39 4.87
N THR A 105 -13.41 15.55 3.91
CA THR A 105 -13.77 14.49 2.97
C THR A 105 -12.52 14.07 2.18
N VAL A 106 -12.12 12.81 2.30
CA VAL A 106 -11.00 12.25 1.54
C VAL A 106 -11.50 11.70 0.22
N GLU A 107 -10.87 12.12 -0.86
CA GLU A 107 -11.14 11.64 -2.21
C GLU A 107 -9.87 11.07 -2.85
N LEU A 108 -9.94 9.84 -3.35
CA LEU A 108 -8.90 9.21 -4.14
C LEU A 108 -9.31 9.20 -5.61
N THR A 109 -8.51 9.81 -6.48
CA THR A 109 -8.66 9.71 -7.94
C THR A 109 -7.53 8.85 -8.49
N ILE A 110 -7.87 7.68 -9.05
CA ILE A 110 -6.93 6.63 -9.44
C ILE A 110 -6.94 6.50 -10.97
N PHE A 111 -5.75 6.44 -11.58
CA PHE A 111 -5.56 6.33 -13.01
C PHE A 111 -5.16 4.90 -13.43
N PRO A 112 -5.34 4.52 -14.72
CA PRO A 112 -5.00 3.18 -15.21
C PRO A 112 -3.53 2.78 -15.03
N ASP A 113 -2.62 3.76 -14.99
CA ASP A 113 -1.19 3.56 -14.78
C ASP A 113 -0.82 3.40 -13.29
N GLY A 114 -1.80 3.38 -12.38
CA GLY A 114 -1.61 3.23 -10.95
C GLY A 114 -1.33 4.54 -10.20
N ARG A 115 -1.12 5.65 -10.90
CA ARG A 115 -1.04 6.96 -10.23
C ARG A 115 -2.34 7.28 -9.51
N ALA A 116 -2.24 7.93 -8.37
CA ALA A 116 -3.41 8.42 -7.64
C ALA A 116 -3.20 9.84 -7.13
N ILE A 117 -4.28 10.63 -7.15
CA ILE A 117 -4.35 11.93 -6.49
C ILE A 117 -5.24 11.74 -5.26
N ILE A 118 -4.71 12.05 -4.10
CA ILE A 118 -5.39 11.94 -2.82
C ILE A 118 -5.65 13.34 -2.30
N ARG A 119 -6.91 13.73 -2.26
CA ARG A 119 -7.40 14.99 -1.72
C ARG A 119 -7.84 14.83 -0.27
N GLY A 120 -7.81 15.91 0.49
CA GLY A 120 -8.14 15.93 1.91
C GLY A 120 -6.91 15.90 2.81
N THR A 121 -5.71 15.77 2.24
CA THR A 121 -4.45 15.87 2.96
C THR A 121 -3.36 16.50 2.11
N SER A 122 -2.46 17.24 2.76
CA SER A 122 -1.20 17.71 2.18
C SER A 122 0.01 16.93 2.74
N ASP A 123 -0.22 15.97 3.67
CA ASP A 123 0.83 15.14 4.25
C ASP A 123 1.12 13.91 3.37
N PRO A 124 2.33 13.80 2.79
CA PRO A 124 2.72 12.65 1.98
C PRO A 124 2.70 11.30 2.73
N ALA A 125 2.88 11.29 4.05
CA ALA A 125 2.86 10.05 4.83
C ALA A 125 1.43 9.52 4.95
N VAL A 126 0.47 10.40 5.25
CA VAL A 126 -0.96 10.08 5.28
C VAL A 126 -1.43 9.62 3.90
N ALA A 127 -1.05 10.34 2.83
CA ALA A 127 -1.41 9.97 1.47
C ALA A 127 -0.87 8.58 1.08
N ARG A 128 0.38 8.24 1.43
CA ARG A 128 0.92 6.90 1.19
C ARG A 128 0.18 5.82 1.96
N THR A 129 -0.22 6.08 3.20
CA THR A 129 -1.02 5.15 4.00
C THR A 129 -2.36 4.86 3.34
N LEU A 130 -3.07 5.91 2.89
CA LEU A 130 -4.34 5.78 2.17
C LEU A 130 -4.15 5.02 0.85
N TYR A 131 -3.09 5.34 0.10
CA TYR A 131 -2.75 4.62 -1.14
C TYR A 131 -2.56 3.12 -0.88
N SER A 132 -1.71 2.75 0.07
CA SER A 132 -1.43 1.34 0.39
C SER A 132 -2.67 0.61 0.90
N ARG A 133 -3.54 1.28 1.66
CA ARG A 133 -4.76 0.70 2.22
C ARG A 133 -5.80 0.35 1.15
N TYR A 134 -6.01 1.23 0.19
CA TYR A 134 -7.12 1.10 -0.79
C TYR A 134 -6.67 0.58 -2.16
N ILE A 135 -5.48 0.94 -2.60
CA ILE A 135 -4.99 0.56 -3.93
C ILE A 135 -4.02 -0.63 -3.83
N GLY A 136 -3.21 -0.65 -2.81
CA GLY A 136 -2.17 -1.64 -2.59
C GLY A 136 -0.82 -1.18 -3.14
N GLY A 137 0.23 -1.86 -2.69
CA GLY A 137 1.60 -1.71 -3.12
C GLY A 137 2.19 -3.06 -3.41
#